data_c7b597d826d3580b6ba6c01a0df5d71f
#
_entry.id   c7b597d826d3580b6ba6c01a0df5d71f
#
_cell.length_a   1.000
_cell.length_b   1.000
_cell.length_c   1.000
_cell.angle_alpha   90.00
_cell.angle_beta   90.00
_cell.angle_gamma   90.00
#
_symmetry.space_group_name_H-M   'P 1'
#
loop_
_entity.id
_entity.type
_entity.pdbx_description
1 polymer ?
#
loop_
_entity_poly.entity_id
_entity_poly.type
_entity_poly.pdbx_seq_one_letter_code
_entity_poly.pdbx_strand_id
1 'polypeptide(L)'
;SETSPDGVSVFNTAHVLKGGGTARNVLATAADLSWTSLQQALVDWQRETKFEAGQFMLPVEDLILYVPPELEFTAAKIVSSTLQPGVADNDLNTIKTLRNITVVKNVYLTDTDAWFLLAGNKSHGFCSYTRVPMSMDPAMTDPRTRNRLYPVYFRQSWGVKWWQNAFGTAGA
;
A
#
# COMPACT_ATOMS: atom_id res chain seq x y z
N SER A 1 13.48 6.09 0.27
CA SER A 1 12.04 6.14 0.01
C SER A 1 11.82 6.15 -1.49
N GLU A 2 10.92 5.31 -1.98
CA GLU A 2 10.53 5.31 -3.39
C GLU A 2 9.77 6.60 -3.70
N THR A 3 10.09 7.19 -4.85
CA THR A 3 9.40 8.38 -5.35
C THR A 3 8.33 8.00 -6.35
N SER A 4 7.24 8.72 -6.33
CA SER A 4 6.16 8.59 -7.29
C SER A 4 6.51 9.35 -8.60
N PRO A 5 5.77 9.15 -9.71
CA PRO A 5 6.05 9.81 -10.99
C PRO A 5 6.07 11.35 -10.95
N ASP A 6 5.47 11.96 -9.95
CA ASP A 6 5.49 13.41 -9.71
C ASP A 6 6.73 13.90 -8.94
N GLY A 7 7.67 12.99 -8.59
CA GLY A 7 8.93 13.29 -7.94
C GLY A 7 8.88 13.43 -6.42
N VAL A 8 7.72 13.23 -5.79
CA VAL A 8 7.57 13.23 -4.33
C VAL A 8 7.43 11.80 -3.78
N SER A 9 7.42 11.65 -2.46
CA SER A 9 7.18 10.37 -1.79
C SER A 9 5.85 9.78 -2.24
N VAL A 10 5.75 8.45 -2.33
CA VAL A 10 4.52 7.74 -2.73
C VAL A 10 3.34 8.09 -1.84
N PHE A 11 3.56 8.22 -0.53
CA PHE A 11 2.57 8.70 0.43
C PHE A 11 2.93 10.12 0.82
N ASN A 12 2.06 11.07 0.42
CA ASN A 12 2.32 12.50 0.61
C ASN A 12 1.02 13.27 0.83
N THR A 13 1.14 14.39 1.54
CA THR A 13 0.05 15.33 1.79
C THR A 13 -0.21 16.29 0.63
N ALA A 14 0.73 16.39 -0.33
CA ALA A 14 0.69 17.38 -1.40
C ALA A 14 1.32 16.87 -2.71
N HIS A 15 0.64 15.95 -3.37
CA HIS A 15 0.96 15.56 -4.74
C HIS A 15 0.53 16.68 -5.70
N VAL A 16 1.44 17.14 -6.54
CA VAL A 16 1.15 18.21 -7.52
C VAL A 16 0.39 17.62 -8.71
N LEU A 17 -0.75 18.20 -9.03
CA LEU A 17 -1.57 17.78 -10.17
C LEU A 17 -1.19 18.59 -11.43
N LYS A 18 -1.12 17.94 -12.58
CA LYS A 18 -0.85 18.61 -13.88
C LYS A 18 -1.90 19.67 -14.24
N GLY A 19 -3.14 19.49 -13.80
CA GLY A 19 -4.24 20.45 -13.97
C GLY A 19 -4.21 21.63 -12.99
N GLY A 20 -3.22 21.70 -12.11
CA GLY A 20 -3.11 22.69 -11.03
C GLY A 20 -3.76 22.19 -9.73
N GLY A 21 -3.25 22.71 -8.59
CA GLY A 21 -3.65 22.26 -7.26
C GLY A 21 -2.87 21.06 -6.76
N THR A 22 -3.26 20.60 -5.58
CA THR A 22 -2.63 19.45 -4.91
C THR A 22 -3.68 18.42 -4.50
N ALA A 23 -3.26 17.17 -4.39
CA ALA A 23 -4.04 16.07 -3.86
C ALA A 23 -3.22 15.32 -2.80
N ARG A 24 -3.88 14.58 -1.92
CA ARG A 24 -3.22 13.78 -0.89
C ARG A 24 -3.71 12.35 -0.94
N ASN A 25 -2.85 11.44 -0.51
CA ASN A 25 -3.17 10.04 -0.31
C ASN A 25 -2.77 9.56 1.09
N VAL A 26 -2.82 10.48 2.04
CA VAL A 26 -2.60 10.23 3.46
C VAL A 26 -3.69 10.91 4.28
N LEU A 27 -3.91 10.46 5.51
CA LEU A 27 -4.78 11.15 6.46
C LEU A 27 -4.26 12.58 6.73
N ALA A 28 -5.17 13.52 6.95
CA ALA A 28 -4.81 14.90 7.31
C ALA A 28 -4.03 14.98 8.62
N THR A 29 -4.40 14.13 9.57
CA THR A 29 -3.70 13.91 10.83
C THR A 29 -3.40 12.43 10.93
N ALA A 30 -2.15 12.08 11.22
CA ALA A 30 -1.76 10.70 11.43
C ALA A 30 -2.60 10.08 12.57
N ALA A 31 -3.01 8.84 12.40
CA ALA A 31 -3.87 8.15 13.36
C ALA A 31 -3.60 6.64 13.34
N ASP A 32 -3.62 6.05 14.52
CA ASP A 32 -3.55 4.61 14.69
C ASP A 32 -4.72 3.89 14.05
N LEU A 33 -4.54 2.61 13.75
CA LEU A 33 -5.57 1.79 13.13
C LEU A 33 -6.74 1.57 14.10
N SER A 34 -7.87 2.18 13.77
CA SER A 34 -9.15 2.02 14.45
C SER A 34 -10.28 1.94 13.41
N TRP A 35 -11.48 1.57 13.85
CA TRP A 35 -12.66 1.58 12.97
C TRP A 35 -12.91 2.98 12.40
N THR A 36 -12.81 4.02 13.24
CA THR A 36 -13.03 5.42 12.85
C THR A 36 -11.96 5.95 11.91
N SER A 37 -10.68 5.66 12.17
CA SER A 37 -9.59 6.09 11.29
C SER A 37 -9.63 5.39 9.93
N LEU A 38 -10.02 4.11 9.90
CA LEU A 38 -10.21 3.37 8.65
C LEU A 38 -11.39 3.91 7.85
N GLN A 39 -12.52 4.24 8.50
CA GLN A 39 -13.66 4.88 7.86
C GLN A 39 -13.26 6.24 7.27
N GLN A 40 -12.54 7.08 8.03
CA GLN A 40 -12.06 8.37 7.56
C GLN A 40 -11.12 8.22 6.36
N ALA A 41 -10.22 7.26 6.40
CA ALA A 41 -9.32 6.98 5.29
C ALA A 41 -10.06 6.58 4.01
N LEU A 42 -11.11 5.79 4.11
CA LEU A 42 -11.95 5.41 2.96
C LEU A 42 -12.70 6.61 2.36
N VAL A 43 -13.12 7.56 3.19
CA VAL A 43 -13.76 8.81 2.74
C VAL A 43 -12.73 9.74 2.11
N ASP A 44 -11.61 9.97 2.79
CA ASP A 44 -10.54 10.85 2.32
C ASP A 44 -9.93 10.33 1.02
N TRP A 45 -9.75 9.03 0.88
CA TRP A 45 -9.25 8.44 -0.36
C TRP A 45 -10.10 8.81 -1.58
N GLN A 46 -11.41 8.82 -1.43
CA GLN A 46 -12.32 9.17 -2.53
C GLN A 46 -12.43 10.68 -2.78
N ARG A 47 -12.28 11.51 -1.73
CA ARG A 47 -12.47 12.97 -1.82
C ARG A 47 -11.18 13.74 -2.09
N GLU A 48 -10.10 13.33 -1.46
CA GLU A 48 -8.83 14.07 -1.46
C GLU A 48 -7.82 13.53 -2.48
N THR A 49 -7.89 12.23 -2.79
CA THR A 49 -7.07 11.65 -3.85
C THR A 49 -7.72 11.92 -5.20
N LYS A 50 -6.98 12.57 -6.09
CA LYS A 50 -7.46 12.97 -7.40
C LYS A 50 -6.53 12.51 -8.51
N PHE A 51 -7.08 12.27 -9.68
CA PHE A 51 -6.29 12.09 -10.90
C PHE A 51 -5.65 13.40 -11.34
N GLU A 52 -4.66 13.32 -12.24
CA GLU A 52 -3.87 14.47 -12.71
C GLU A 52 -4.72 15.60 -13.30
N ALA A 53 -5.90 15.32 -13.83
CA ALA A 53 -6.87 16.29 -14.34
C ALA A 53 -7.84 16.84 -13.28
N GLY A 54 -7.60 16.54 -11.98
CA GLY A 54 -8.46 16.98 -10.88
C GLY A 54 -9.75 16.19 -10.70
N GLN A 55 -9.93 15.09 -11.42
CA GLN A 55 -11.08 14.21 -11.29
C GLN A 55 -11.01 13.38 -9.99
N PHE A 56 -12.17 13.17 -9.35
CA PHE A 56 -12.27 12.33 -8.16
C PHE A 56 -12.00 10.87 -8.49
N MET A 57 -11.44 10.14 -7.52
CA MET A 57 -11.32 8.69 -7.63
C MET A 57 -12.68 8.01 -7.57
N LEU A 58 -12.86 7.00 -8.43
CA LEU A 58 -14.00 6.10 -8.29
C LEU A 58 -13.82 5.21 -7.07
N PRO A 59 -14.92 4.83 -6.39
CA PRO A 59 -14.82 3.91 -5.24
C PRO A 59 -14.22 2.58 -5.67
N VAL A 60 -13.20 2.15 -4.94
CA VAL A 60 -12.58 0.83 -5.10
C VAL A 60 -13.31 -0.16 -4.20
N GLU A 61 -13.85 -1.23 -4.74
CA GLU A 61 -14.62 -2.22 -4.00
C GLU A 61 -13.71 -3.22 -3.27
N ASP A 62 -12.70 -3.73 -4.00
CA ASP A 62 -11.72 -4.66 -3.46
C ASP A 62 -10.49 -3.90 -2.95
N LEU A 63 -10.21 -4.03 -1.68
CA LEU A 63 -9.12 -3.35 -0.99
C LEU A 63 -8.20 -4.35 -0.28
N ILE A 64 -6.94 -3.99 -0.18
CA ILE A 64 -5.96 -4.70 0.64
C ILE A 64 -5.54 -3.76 1.76
N LEU A 65 -5.75 -4.19 3.01
CA LEU A 65 -5.24 -3.51 4.19
C LEU A 65 -3.89 -4.14 4.57
N TYR A 66 -2.83 -3.37 4.36
CA TYR A 66 -1.46 -3.76 4.63
C TYR A 66 -1.05 -3.28 6.01
N VAL A 67 -0.66 -4.19 6.89
CA VAL A 67 -0.37 -3.88 8.30
C VAL A 67 0.90 -4.60 8.78
N PRO A 68 1.61 -4.04 9.78
CA PRO A 68 2.65 -4.75 10.50
C PRO A 68 2.05 -5.87 11.37
N PRO A 69 2.86 -6.81 11.88
CA PRO A 69 2.40 -7.93 12.70
C PRO A 69 1.63 -7.48 13.95
N GLU A 70 2.00 -6.36 14.55
CA GLU A 70 1.40 -5.80 15.76
C GLU A 70 -0.07 -5.42 15.57
N LEU A 71 -0.42 -4.96 14.37
CA LEU A 71 -1.78 -4.54 14.03
C LEU A 71 -2.63 -5.64 13.40
N GLU A 72 -2.10 -6.87 13.18
CA GLU A 72 -2.82 -7.95 12.51
C GLU A 72 -4.16 -8.26 13.18
N PHE A 73 -4.16 -8.45 14.50
CA PHE A 73 -5.38 -8.80 15.25
C PHE A 73 -6.38 -7.65 15.30
N THR A 74 -5.90 -6.41 15.42
CA THR A 74 -6.75 -5.21 15.38
C THR A 74 -7.39 -5.07 14.01
N ALA A 75 -6.63 -5.22 12.94
CA ALA A 75 -7.14 -5.19 11.57
C ALA A 75 -8.18 -6.29 11.31
N ALA A 76 -7.89 -7.52 11.71
CA ALA A 76 -8.81 -8.64 11.57
C ALA A 76 -10.11 -8.40 12.34
N LYS A 77 -10.03 -7.86 13.57
CA LYS A 77 -11.21 -7.52 14.37
C LYS A 77 -12.08 -6.46 13.68
N ILE A 78 -11.46 -5.40 13.12
CA ILE A 78 -12.19 -4.32 12.45
C ILE A 78 -12.88 -4.82 11.18
N VAL A 79 -12.18 -5.62 10.37
CA VAL A 79 -12.67 -6.06 9.06
C VAL A 79 -13.68 -7.21 9.16
N SER A 80 -13.45 -8.18 10.06
CA SER A 80 -14.27 -9.40 10.12
C SER A 80 -15.47 -9.29 11.07
N SER A 81 -15.45 -8.38 12.03
CA SER A 81 -16.53 -8.24 13.00
C SER A 81 -17.88 -7.95 12.32
N THR A 82 -18.93 -8.55 12.81
CA THR A 82 -20.31 -8.28 12.35
C THR A 82 -20.87 -7.01 12.95
N LEU A 83 -20.47 -6.71 14.20
CA LEU A 83 -20.84 -5.50 14.92
C LEU A 83 -19.65 -4.53 14.93
N GLN A 84 -19.93 -3.25 15.10
CA GLN A 84 -18.89 -2.22 15.16
C GLN A 84 -18.00 -2.44 16.39
N PRO A 85 -16.67 -2.61 16.20
CA PRO A 85 -15.78 -2.80 17.33
C PRO A 85 -15.63 -1.51 18.16
N GLY A 86 -15.69 -1.65 19.49
CA GLY A 86 -15.38 -0.56 20.41
C GLY A 86 -16.58 0.30 20.84
N VAL A 87 -17.80 -0.04 20.44
CA VAL A 87 -19.05 0.59 20.90
C VAL A 87 -19.87 -0.39 21.73
N ALA A 88 -20.62 0.16 22.71
CA ALA A 88 -21.52 -0.61 23.55
C ALA A 88 -22.85 -0.93 22.85
N ASP A 89 -23.21 -0.15 21.84
CA ASP A 89 -24.40 -0.33 21.02
C ASP A 89 -24.19 -1.42 19.98
N ASN A 90 -25.24 -2.18 19.66
CA ASN A 90 -25.21 -3.26 18.68
C ASN A 90 -25.24 -2.75 17.22
N ASP A 91 -24.45 -1.73 16.92
CA ASP A 91 -24.39 -1.18 15.57
C ASP A 91 -23.71 -2.12 14.59
N LEU A 92 -24.20 -2.16 13.36
CA LEU A 92 -23.63 -2.97 12.29
C LEU A 92 -22.28 -2.42 11.82
N ASN A 93 -21.35 -3.30 11.56
CA ASN A 93 -20.09 -2.92 10.93
C ASN A 93 -20.29 -2.61 9.44
N THR A 94 -20.48 -1.33 9.13
CA THR A 94 -20.72 -0.84 7.76
C THR A 94 -19.51 -1.04 6.84
N ILE A 95 -18.28 -1.04 7.35
CA ILE A 95 -17.07 -1.26 6.54
C ILE A 95 -17.13 -2.65 5.89
N LYS A 96 -17.46 -3.68 6.67
CA LYS A 96 -17.60 -5.06 6.17
C LYS A 96 -18.68 -5.20 5.09
N THR A 97 -19.76 -4.43 5.21
CA THR A 97 -20.89 -4.51 4.28
C THR A 97 -20.61 -3.77 2.98
N LEU A 98 -19.90 -2.64 3.06
CA LEU A 98 -19.67 -1.75 1.91
C LEU A 98 -18.39 -2.05 1.13
N ARG A 99 -17.41 -2.72 1.74
CA ARG A 99 -16.09 -2.95 1.13
C ARG A 99 -15.59 -4.36 1.40
N ASN A 100 -14.99 -4.94 0.36
CA ASN A 100 -14.27 -6.20 0.48
C ASN A 100 -12.80 -5.90 0.81
N ILE A 101 -12.43 -6.00 2.10
CA ILE A 101 -11.09 -5.69 2.57
C ILE A 101 -10.37 -6.97 2.96
N THR A 102 -9.25 -7.25 2.29
CA THR A 102 -8.35 -8.35 2.64
C THR A 102 -7.21 -7.83 3.49
N VAL A 103 -7.03 -8.39 4.69
CA VAL A 103 -5.91 -8.03 5.57
C VAL A 103 -4.68 -8.82 5.16
N VAL A 104 -3.58 -8.13 4.90
CA VAL A 104 -2.28 -8.71 4.56
C VAL A 104 -1.24 -8.17 5.54
N LYS A 105 -0.62 -9.08 6.32
CA LYS A 105 0.47 -8.69 7.19
C LYS A 105 1.82 -8.70 6.45
N ASN A 106 2.64 -7.71 6.78
CA ASN A 106 4.01 -7.62 6.27
C ASN A 106 5.00 -7.49 7.43
N VAL A 107 5.81 -8.52 7.62
CA VAL A 107 6.83 -8.57 8.67
C VAL A 107 8.03 -7.65 8.41
N TYR A 108 8.15 -7.08 7.21
CA TYR A 108 9.22 -6.16 6.85
C TYR A 108 8.86 -4.69 7.12
N LEU A 109 7.63 -4.39 7.58
CA LEU A 109 7.30 -3.07 8.08
C LEU A 109 7.97 -2.89 9.44
N THR A 110 8.85 -1.92 9.52
CA THR A 110 9.61 -1.58 10.75
C THR A 110 8.85 -0.64 11.66
N ASP A 111 7.89 0.08 11.11
CA ASP A 111 6.98 0.94 11.83
C ASP A 111 5.80 0.11 12.33
N THR A 112 5.57 0.12 13.65
CA THR A 112 4.57 -0.71 14.32
C THR A 112 3.15 -0.17 14.21
N ASP A 113 3.01 1.11 13.86
CA ASP A 113 1.74 1.85 13.87
C ASP A 113 1.26 2.21 12.46
N ALA A 114 2.18 2.13 11.48
CA ALA A 114 1.86 2.43 10.09
C ALA A 114 0.92 1.39 9.47
N TRP A 115 -0.06 1.86 8.73
CA TRP A 115 -0.94 0.99 7.95
C TRP A 115 -1.31 1.62 6.61
N PHE A 116 -1.56 0.75 5.63
CA PHE A 116 -1.77 1.17 4.25
C PHE A 116 -2.96 0.47 3.63
N LEU A 117 -3.74 1.22 2.86
CA LEU A 117 -4.80 0.70 2.00
C LEU A 117 -4.30 0.70 0.56
N LEU A 118 -4.42 -0.42 -0.10
CA LEU A 118 -4.06 -0.59 -1.50
C LEU A 118 -5.29 -1.02 -2.29
N ALA A 119 -5.43 -0.52 -3.51
CA ALA A 119 -6.43 -1.04 -4.42
C ALA A 119 -6.13 -2.51 -4.74
N GLY A 120 -7.14 -3.36 -4.59
CA GLY A 120 -7.04 -4.79 -4.86
C GLY A 120 -6.90 -5.11 -6.35
N ASN A 121 -6.92 -6.40 -6.66
CA ASN A 121 -6.91 -6.94 -8.02
C ASN A 121 -5.78 -6.38 -8.92
N LYS A 122 -4.56 -6.23 -8.35
CA LYS A 122 -3.36 -5.70 -9.03
C LYS A 122 -3.47 -4.24 -9.50
N SER A 123 -4.47 -3.51 -9.02
CA SER A 123 -4.68 -2.09 -9.39
C SER A 123 -3.89 -1.11 -8.53
N HIS A 124 -3.13 -1.59 -7.54
CA HIS A 124 -2.41 -0.75 -6.57
C HIS A 124 -1.26 0.09 -7.14
N GLY A 125 -0.91 -0.08 -8.41
CA GLY A 125 0.11 0.75 -9.07
C GLY A 125 1.56 0.40 -8.77
N PHE A 126 1.85 -0.48 -7.82
CA PHE A 126 3.21 -0.98 -7.58
C PHE A 126 3.55 -2.04 -8.62
N CYS A 127 4.66 -1.85 -9.32
CA CYS A 127 5.07 -2.69 -10.43
C CYS A 127 6.49 -3.22 -10.23
N SER A 128 6.67 -4.47 -10.63
CA SER A 128 7.98 -5.10 -10.75
C SER A 128 8.27 -5.34 -12.24
N TYR A 129 9.43 -4.90 -12.69
CA TYR A 129 9.87 -5.03 -14.08
C TYR A 129 11.08 -5.94 -14.14
N THR A 130 10.93 -7.11 -14.73
CA THR A 130 12.02 -8.04 -14.96
C THR A 130 12.60 -7.81 -16.36
N ARG A 131 13.79 -7.21 -16.42
CA ARG A 131 14.50 -6.99 -17.68
C ARG A 131 15.21 -8.24 -18.15
N VAL A 132 15.87 -8.94 -17.22
CA VAL A 132 16.52 -10.21 -17.46
C VAL A 132 16.07 -11.18 -16.38
N PRO A 133 15.39 -12.28 -16.74
CA PRO A 133 15.03 -13.31 -15.78
C PRO A 133 16.28 -13.94 -15.18
N MET A 134 16.12 -14.51 -13.98
CA MET A 134 17.24 -15.20 -13.33
C MET A 134 17.70 -16.36 -14.22
N SER A 135 18.98 -16.34 -14.58
CA SER A 135 19.65 -17.40 -15.31
C SER A 135 20.94 -17.80 -14.61
N MET A 136 21.26 -19.06 -14.66
CA MET A 136 22.53 -19.60 -14.18
C MET A 136 23.40 -19.93 -15.40
N ASP A 137 24.56 -19.31 -15.45
CA ASP A 137 25.54 -19.64 -16.49
C ASP A 137 26.27 -20.96 -16.17
N PRO A 138 26.86 -21.61 -17.16
CA PRO A 138 27.67 -22.82 -16.94
C PRO A 138 28.75 -22.60 -15.90
N ALA A 139 28.99 -23.62 -15.08
CA ALA A 139 30.04 -23.56 -14.08
C ALA A 139 31.40 -23.32 -14.74
N MET A 140 32.13 -22.32 -14.24
CA MET A 140 33.50 -22.01 -14.72
C MET A 140 34.51 -22.17 -13.59
N THR A 141 35.75 -22.46 -13.95
CA THR A 141 36.84 -22.56 -12.97
C THR A 141 37.62 -21.25 -12.98
N ASP A 142 37.75 -20.61 -11.81
CA ASP A 142 38.61 -19.45 -11.65
C ASP A 142 40.08 -19.85 -11.89
N PRO A 143 40.76 -19.27 -12.88
CA PRO A 143 42.14 -19.62 -13.23
C PRO A 143 43.16 -19.30 -12.13
N ARG A 144 42.84 -18.36 -11.22
CA ARG A 144 43.75 -17.94 -10.14
C ARG A 144 43.64 -18.83 -8.90
N THR A 145 42.41 -19.14 -8.49
CA THR A 145 42.13 -19.84 -7.23
C THR A 145 41.79 -21.31 -7.43
N ARG A 146 41.54 -21.75 -8.67
CA ARG A 146 41.03 -23.10 -9.00
C ARG A 146 39.65 -23.42 -8.40
N ASN A 147 38.97 -22.42 -7.85
CA ASN A 147 37.61 -22.61 -7.33
C ASN A 147 36.58 -22.70 -8.46
N ARG A 148 35.52 -23.49 -8.23
CA ARG A 148 34.38 -23.52 -9.13
C ARG A 148 33.43 -22.38 -8.83
N LEU A 149 33.08 -21.61 -9.86
CA LEU A 149 32.16 -20.48 -9.82
C LEU A 149 30.88 -20.90 -10.52
N TYR A 150 29.73 -20.53 -9.91
CA TYR A 150 28.40 -20.70 -10.46
C TYR A 150 27.76 -19.32 -10.60
N PRO A 151 27.99 -18.60 -11.71
CA PRO A 151 27.47 -17.26 -11.87
C PRO A 151 25.96 -17.30 -12.05
N VAL A 152 25.27 -16.44 -11.30
CA VAL A 152 23.84 -16.20 -11.45
C VAL A 152 23.64 -14.75 -11.83
N TYR A 153 22.88 -14.50 -12.87
CA TYR A 153 22.60 -13.16 -13.35
C TYR A 153 21.10 -12.92 -13.47
N PHE A 154 20.65 -11.77 -12.96
CA PHE A 154 19.29 -11.27 -13.16
C PHE A 154 19.28 -9.75 -13.12
N ARG A 155 18.29 -9.13 -13.77
CA ARG A 155 18.06 -7.69 -13.69
C ARG A 155 16.57 -7.43 -13.48
N GLN A 156 16.27 -6.77 -12.38
CA GLN A 156 14.92 -6.45 -11.98
C GLN A 156 14.89 -5.04 -11.40
N SER A 157 13.80 -4.32 -11.63
CA SER A 157 13.52 -3.03 -10.99
C SER A 157 12.09 -2.98 -10.49
N TRP A 158 11.87 -2.16 -9.51
CA TRP A 158 10.55 -1.89 -8.94
C TRP A 158 10.24 -0.41 -9.10
N GLY A 159 8.96 -0.09 -9.15
CA GLY A 159 8.54 1.29 -9.23
C GLY A 159 7.04 1.43 -8.98
N VAL A 160 6.63 2.66 -8.82
CA VAL A 160 5.23 3.03 -8.62
C VAL A 160 4.73 3.72 -9.89
N LYS A 161 3.65 3.22 -10.46
CA LYS A 161 3.01 3.78 -11.64
C LYS A 161 1.88 4.75 -11.28
N TRP A 162 1.12 4.41 -10.24
CA TRP A 162 -0.06 5.16 -9.81
C TRP A 162 -0.04 5.29 -8.28
N TRP A 163 0.27 6.46 -7.75
CA TRP A 163 0.20 6.74 -6.31
C TRP A 163 -1.25 6.84 -5.83
N GLN A 164 -2.17 7.20 -6.71
CA GLN A 164 -3.60 7.37 -6.42
C GLN A 164 -4.26 6.09 -5.90
N ASN A 165 -3.75 4.94 -6.29
CA ASN A 165 -4.31 3.64 -5.92
C ASN A 165 -3.75 3.08 -4.61
N ALA A 166 -3.07 3.91 -3.85
CA ALA A 166 -2.57 3.61 -2.52
C ALA A 166 -2.88 4.77 -1.57
N PHE A 167 -3.32 4.47 -0.37
CA PHE A 167 -3.58 5.42 0.70
C PHE A 167 -2.92 4.92 1.98
N GLY A 168 -2.35 5.78 2.81
CA GLY A 168 -1.61 5.33 3.98
C GLY A 168 -1.53 6.35 5.10
N THR A 169 -1.02 5.90 6.24
CA THR A 169 -0.65 6.73 7.39
C THR A 169 0.50 6.07 8.12
N ALA A 170 1.34 6.90 8.74
CA ALA A 170 2.44 6.44 9.59
C ALA A 170 2.00 6.09 11.02
N GLY A 171 0.69 6.17 11.34
CA GLY A 171 0.22 6.06 12.72
C GLY A 171 0.40 7.38 13.47
N ALA A 172 0.13 7.40 14.79
CA ALA A 172 0.21 8.57 15.67
C ALA A 172 1.21 8.36 16.82
#